data_65baa5659663964f386df47a972b096c
#
_entry.id   65baa5659663964f386df47a972b096c
#
_cell.length_a   1.000
_cell.length_b   1.000
_cell.length_c   1.000
_cell.angle_alpha   90.00
_cell.angle_beta   90.00
_cell.angle_gamma   90.00
#
_symmetry.space_group_name_H-M   'P 1'
#
loop_
_entity.id
_entity.type
_entity.pdbx_description
1 polymer ?
#
loop_
_entity_poly.entity_id
_entity_poly.type
_entity_poly.pdbx_seq_one_letter_code
_entity_poly.pdbx_strand_id
1 'polypeptide(L)'
;MLLTTPVISTLKQHYPDAELDMLMYLETWEMLASNPLLTTVFTIDRTWKKQGKVTHIRHETILIRRLMARKYDLVINLADQWRSALVAKLTGAPVRIGFDFPKRKNRLWQNCHTHLVDVTCHNELHTVEQNLSILTPLHLTPQVSQVTMSYSLEDQSKVEQLLSDRNINGNFVVVQPTSRWLFKCWTDEKMAKVITALQAEGVCVILTSGPAESELKMIARILALCPQEHVHSLAGQLTLRQLASLIDRAALFIGVDSVPMHMAAALKTPLVALFGPSKLIFWSPWQAVGQVIWAGNYCKLPDPDAINTHTAERYLDAIPVQPVIDAARKLLP
;
A
#
# COMPACT_ATOMS: atom_id res chain seq x y z
N MET A 1 -4.02 -3.11 -2.91
CA MET A 1 -5.18 -2.22 -3.19
C MET A 1 -4.71 -0.91 -3.84
N LEU A 2 -3.85 -0.10 -3.20
CA LEU A 2 -3.42 1.18 -3.79
C LEU A 2 -2.89 1.04 -5.24
N LEU A 3 -2.05 0.04 -5.50
CA LEU A 3 -1.50 -0.23 -6.84
C LEU A 3 -2.54 -0.71 -7.89
N THR A 4 -3.82 -0.81 -7.54
CA THR A 4 -4.91 -1.09 -8.48
C THR A 4 -5.63 0.18 -8.96
N THR A 5 -5.32 1.36 -8.39
CA THR A 5 -5.95 2.63 -8.78
C THR A 5 -5.74 2.97 -10.27
N PRO A 6 -4.62 2.63 -10.92
CA PRO A 6 -4.46 2.81 -12.36
C PRO A 6 -5.53 2.08 -13.20
N VAL A 7 -5.97 0.91 -12.77
CA VAL A 7 -7.08 0.18 -13.44
C VAL A 7 -8.38 0.99 -13.33
N ILE A 8 -8.68 1.52 -12.14
CA ILE A 8 -9.86 2.36 -11.89
C ILE A 8 -9.81 3.61 -12.75
N SER A 9 -8.68 4.31 -12.76
CA SER A 9 -8.49 5.55 -13.53
C SER A 9 -8.59 5.31 -15.03
N THR A 10 -8.01 4.22 -15.55
CA THR A 10 -8.10 3.85 -16.96
C THR A 10 -9.54 3.55 -17.35
N LEU A 11 -10.26 2.77 -16.57
CA LEU A 11 -11.68 2.48 -16.83
C LEU A 11 -12.51 3.77 -16.84
N LYS A 12 -12.31 4.65 -15.87
CA LYS A 12 -13.07 5.90 -15.77
C LYS A 12 -12.74 6.88 -16.90
N GLN A 13 -11.50 6.89 -17.39
CA GLN A 13 -11.09 7.69 -18.54
C GLN A 13 -11.80 7.25 -19.83
N HIS A 14 -11.92 5.93 -20.05
CA HIS A 14 -12.56 5.38 -21.26
C HIS A 14 -14.08 5.27 -21.16
N TYR A 15 -14.60 5.15 -19.94
CA TYR A 15 -16.03 5.03 -19.63
C TYR A 15 -16.41 6.09 -18.58
N PRO A 16 -16.48 7.40 -18.92
CA PRO A 16 -16.67 8.48 -17.95
C PRO A 16 -17.99 8.39 -17.19
N ASP A 17 -19.03 7.85 -17.81
CA ASP A 17 -20.36 7.70 -17.20
C ASP A 17 -20.56 6.39 -16.45
N ALA A 18 -19.59 5.46 -16.51
CA ALA A 18 -19.69 4.17 -15.83
C ALA A 18 -19.67 4.33 -14.30
N GLU A 19 -20.55 3.61 -13.64
CA GLU A 19 -20.49 3.40 -12.20
C GLU A 19 -19.42 2.33 -11.90
N LEU A 20 -18.42 2.70 -11.11
CA LEU A 20 -17.33 1.79 -10.72
C LEU A 20 -17.47 1.40 -9.25
N ASP A 21 -17.72 0.13 -9.00
CA ASP A 21 -17.78 -0.43 -7.67
C ASP A 21 -16.53 -1.26 -7.37
N MET A 22 -16.07 -1.24 -6.13
CA MET A 22 -14.92 -2.04 -5.68
C MET A 22 -15.34 -3.00 -4.59
N LEU A 23 -14.98 -4.29 -4.72
CA LEU A 23 -15.09 -5.29 -3.66
C LEU A 23 -13.71 -5.59 -3.08
N MET A 24 -13.55 -5.39 -1.77
CA MET A 24 -12.28 -5.54 -1.08
C MET A 24 -12.44 -6.04 0.35
N TYR A 25 -11.34 -6.41 0.99
CA TYR A 25 -11.37 -6.70 2.42
C TYR A 25 -11.50 -5.42 3.26
N LEU A 26 -12.27 -5.51 4.36
CA LEU A 26 -12.52 -4.39 5.26
C LEU A 26 -11.22 -3.74 5.77
N GLU A 27 -10.20 -4.56 6.07
CA GLU A 27 -8.91 -4.09 6.58
C GLU A 27 -8.14 -3.19 5.57
N THR A 28 -8.51 -3.24 4.30
CA THR A 28 -7.88 -2.43 3.24
C THR A 28 -8.78 -1.31 2.74
N TRP A 29 -9.96 -1.16 3.31
CA TRP A 29 -10.99 -0.23 2.87
C TRP A 29 -10.51 1.23 2.82
N GLU A 30 -9.76 1.66 3.82
CA GLU A 30 -9.25 3.03 3.91
C GLU A 30 -8.37 3.45 2.73
N MET A 31 -7.75 2.48 2.05
CA MET A 31 -6.92 2.77 0.88
C MET A 31 -7.68 3.35 -0.32
N LEU A 32 -8.98 3.07 -0.42
CA LEU A 32 -9.81 3.49 -1.55
C LEU A 32 -11.11 4.17 -1.12
N ALA A 33 -11.37 4.29 0.17
CA ALA A 33 -12.63 4.83 0.70
C ALA A 33 -12.95 6.27 0.25
N SER A 34 -11.91 7.07 0.02
CA SER A 34 -12.05 8.46 -0.45
C SER A 34 -11.72 8.61 -1.94
N ASN A 35 -11.61 7.51 -2.71
CA ASN A 35 -11.33 7.60 -4.13
C ASN A 35 -12.57 8.16 -4.88
N PRO A 36 -12.47 9.34 -5.51
CA PRO A 36 -13.61 10.00 -6.13
C PRO A 36 -14.13 9.31 -7.39
N LEU A 37 -13.39 8.35 -7.94
CA LEU A 37 -13.75 7.61 -9.14
C LEU A 37 -14.63 6.39 -8.82
N LEU A 38 -14.76 6.00 -7.55
CA LEU A 38 -15.57 4.87 -7.12
C LEU A 38 -16.96 5.31 -6.69
N THR A 39 -17.98 4.62 -7.20
CA THR A 39 -19.37 4.84 -6.82
C THR A 39 -19.71 4.16 -5.51
N THR A 40 -19.29 2.89 -5.34
CA THR A 40 -19.54 2.12 -4.12
C THR A 40 -18.35 1.24 -3.77
N VAL A 41 -17.98 1.20 -2.50
CA VAL A 41 -17.00 0.24 -1.98
C VAL A 41 -17.71 -0.81 -1.14
N PHE A 42 -17.73 -2.04 -1.61
CA PHE A 42 -18.22 -3.20 -0.87
C PHE A 42 -17.08 -3.83 -0.09
N THR A 43 -17.35 -4.20 1.16
CA THR A 43 -16.32 -4.79 2.03
C THR A 43 -16.65 -6.20 2.43
N ILE A 44 -15.59 -7.00 2.59
CA ILE A 44 -15.60 -8.35 3.12
C ILE A 44 -14.90 -8.33 4.46
N ASP A 45 -15.63 -8.61 5.54
CA ASP A 45 -15.03 -8.75 6.85
C ASP A 45 -14.60 -10.21 7.08
N ARG A 46 -13.29 -10.41 7.28
CA ARG A 46 -12.71 -11.74 7.54
C ARG A 46 -13.16 -12.33 8.89
N THR A 47 -13.65 -11.51 9.80
CA THR A 47 -14.13 -11.94 11.11
C THR A 47 -15.44 -12.70 11.03
N TRP A 48 -16.21 -12.58 9.93
CA TRP A 48 -17.46 -13.35 9.73
C TRP A 48 -17.29 -14.85 9.95
N LYS A 49 -16.13 -15.40 9.55
CA LYS A 49 -15.80 -16.82 9.76
C LYS A 49 -15.74 -17.22 11.23
N LYS A 50 -15.41 -16.27 12.13
CA LYS A 50 -15.31 -16.50 13.58
C LYS A 50 -16.66 -16.36 14.29
N GLN A 51 -17.66 -15.76 13.64
CA GLN A 51 -18.99 -15.52 14.20
C GLN A 51 -19.96 -16.69 14.05
N GLY A 52 -19.49 -17.84 13.57
CA GLY A 52 -20.26 -19.05 13.35
C GLY A 52 -20.75 -19.21 11.90
N LYS A 53 -21.04 -20.47 11.53
CA LYS A 53 -21.36 -20.85 10.14
C LYS A 53 -22.61 -20.15 9.60
N VAL A 54 -23.66 -20.05 10.40
CA VAL A 54 -24.95 -19.45 9.98
C VAL A 54 -24.77 -17.95 9.71
N THR A 55 -24.13 -17.24 10.63
CA THR A 55 -23.82 -15.80 10.49
C THR A 55 -22.94 -15.53 9.28
N HIS A 56 -21.91 -16.34 9.08
CA HIS A 56 -21.03 -16.26 7.90
C HIS A 56 -21.83 -16.41 6.59
N ILE A 57 -22.63 -17.46 6.47
CA ILE A 57 -23.47 -17.70 5.27
C ILE A 57 -24.44 -16.54 5.05
N ARG A 58 -25.05 -16.02 6.13
CA ARG A 58 -25.95 -14.87 6.02
C ARG A 58 -25.25 -13.63 5.46
N HIS A 59 -24.08 -13.27 5.96
CA HIS A 59 -23.30 -12.11 5.47
C HIS A 59 -22.88 -12.30 4.00
N GLU A 60 -22.39 -13.49 3.63
CA GLU A 60 -22.05 -13.81 2.24
C GLU A 60 -23.27 -13.68 1.33
N THR A 61 -24.41 -14.22 1.74
CA THR A 61 -25.65 -14.17 0.95
C THR A 61 -26.13 -12.72 0.75
N ILE A 62 -26.07 -11.90 1.79
CA ILE A 62 -26.43 -10.48 1.71
C ILE A 62 -25.49 -9.75 0.74
N LEU A 63 -24.18 -9.97 0.87
CA LEU A 63 -23.19 -9.36 -0.01
C LEU A 63 -23.44 -9.75 -1.47
N ILE A 64 -23.59 -11.05 -1.77
CA ILE A 64 -23.84 -11.54 -3.13
C ILE A 64 -25.13 -10.96 -3.69
N ARG A 65 -26.22 -10.92 -2.92
CA ARG A 65 -27.48 -10.31 -3.37
C ARG A 65 -27.33 -8.82 -3.71
N ARG A 66 -26.58 -8.07 -2.90
CA ARG A 66 -26.29 -6.65 -3.17
C ARG A 66 -25.50 -6.48 -4.47
N LEU A 67 -24.47 -7.32 -4.69
CA LEU A 67 -23.68 -7.29 -5.93
C LEU A 67 -24.52 -7.69 -7.16
N MET A 68 -25.35 -8.72 -7.07
CA MET A 68 -26.26 -9.13 -8.16
C MET A 68 -27.29 -8.03 -8.50
N ALA A 69 -27.77 -7.30 -7.50
CA ALA A 69 -28.75 -6.22 -7.71
C ALA A 69 -28.16 -5.03 -8.51
N ARG A 70 -26.84 -4.90 -8.56
CA ARG A 70 -26.14 -3.88 -9.37
C ARG A 70 -26.18 -4.14 -10.87
N LYS A 71 -26.40 -5.39 -11.30
CA LYS A 71 -26.49 -5.79 -12.72
C LYS A 71 -25.29 -5.32 -13.54
N TYR A 72 -24.08 -5.66 -13.08
CA TYR A 72 -22.83 -5.26 -13.75
C TYR A 72 -22.75 -5.75 -15.20
N ASP A 73 -22.29 -4.88 -16.10
CA ASP A 73 -21.94 -5.22 -17.48
C ASP A 73 -20.55 -5.86 -17.55
N LEU A 74 -19.66 -5.44 -16.68
CA LEU A 74 -18.27 -5.88 -16.61
C LEU A 74 -17.86 -6.17 -15.16
N VAL A 75 -17.19 -7.30 -14.94
CA VAL A 75 -16.51 -7.61 -13.66
C VAL A 75 -15.05 -7.94 -13.94
N ILE A 76 -14.15 -7.30 -13.21
CA ILE A 76 -12.70 -7.53 -13.26
C ILE A 76 -12.25 -8.18 -11.96
N ASN A 77 -11.67 -9.37 -12.06
CA ASN A 77 -11.15 -10.13 -10.93
C ASN A 77 -9.61 -10.11 -10.90
N LEU A 78 -9.02 -9.26 -10.09
CA LEU A 78 -7.57 -9.15 -9.90
C LEU A 78 -6.99 -10.18 -8.91
N ALA A 79 -7.85 -10.91 -8.19
CA ALA A 79 -7.41 -11.80 -7.13
C ALA A 79 -7.34 -13.27 -7.57
N ASP A 80 -6.37 -14.02 -7.05
CA ASP A 80 -6.21 -15.44 -7.31
C ASP A 80 -6.99 -16.36 -6.32
N GLN A 81 -8.07 -15.87 -5.75
CA GLN A 81 -8.87 -16.57 -4.75
C GLN A 81 -10.16 -17.14 -5.33
N TRP A 82 -10.50 -18.38 -4.96
CA TRP A 82 -11.76 -19.04 -5.38
C TRP A 82 -13.00 -18.21 -5.06
N ARG A 83 -13.00 -17.53 -3.91
CA ARG A 83 -14.11 -16.67 -3.52
C ARG A 83 -14.36 -15.56 -4.53
N SER A 84 -13.31 -14.87 -4.97
CA SER A 84 -13.44 -13.76 -5.94
C SER A 84 -13.94 -14.24 -7.29
N ALA A 85 -13.47 -15.40 -7.77
CA ALA A 85 -13.93 -15.99 -9.01
C ALA A 85 -15.42 -16.41 -8.93
N LEU A 86 -15.83 -17.03 -7.84
CA LEU A 86 -17.23 -17.39 -7.61
C LEU A 86 -18.13 -16.16 -7.53
N VAL A 87 -17.72 -15.13 -6.82
CA VAL A 87 -18.44 -13.85 -6.74
C VAL A 87 -18.57 -13.25 -8.14
N ALA A 88 -17.50 -13.19 -8.93
CA ALA A 88 -17.55 -12.70 -10.30
C ALA A 88 -18.60 -13.46 -11.14
N LYS A 89 -18.63 -14.78 -11.05
CA LYS A 89 -19.64 -15.61 -11.75
C LYS A 89 -21.06 -15.33 -11.27
N LEU A 90 -21.26 -15.23 -9.95
CA LEU A 90 -22.58 -15.04 -9.33
C LEU A 90 -23.19 -13.67 -9.60
N THR A 91 -22.40 -12.64 -9.95
CA THR A 91 -22.93 -11.35 -10.38
C THR A 91 -23.80 -11.45 -11.63
N GLY A 92 -23.58 -12.48 -12.46
CA GLY A 92 -24.26 -12.65 -13.75
C GLY A 92 -23.77 -11.72 -14.85
N ALA A 93 -22.69 -10.95 -14.62
CA ALA A 93 -22.14 -10.02 -15.61
C ALA A 93 -21.79 -10.74 -16.93
N PRO A 94 -22.17 -10.19 -18.10
CA PRO A 94 -21.87 -10.81 -19.40
C PRO A 94 -20.36 -10.84 -19.69
N VAL A 95 -19.59 -9.85 -19.21
CA VAL A 95 -18.14 -9.81 -19.35
C VAL A 95 -17.49 -9.96 -17.98
N ARG A 96 -16.69 -11.00 -17.81
CA ARG A 96 -15.95 -11.31 -16.57
C ARG A 96 -14.51 -11.61 -16.91
N ILE A 97 -13.61 -10.69 -16.57
CA ILE A 97 -12.18 -10.79 -16.88
C ILE A 97 -11.43 -11.23 -15.62
N GLY A 98 -10.52 -12.16 -15.75
CA GLY A 98 -9.62 -12.62 -14.70
C GLY A 98 -8.26 -13.00 -15.26
N PHE A 99 -7.31 -13.31 -14.39
CA PHE A 99 -5.99 -13.80 -14.78
C PHE A 99 -5.96 -15.32 -14.92
N ASP A 100 -5.21 -15.82 -15.91
CA ASP A 100 -4.91 -17.25 -16.08
C ASP A 100 -3.74 -17.67 -15.19
N PHE A 101 -3.98 -17.66 -13.89
CA PHE A 101 -2.95 -18.04 -12.93
C PHE A 101 -2.52 -19.50 -13.07
N PRO A 102 -1.20 -19.82 -13.07
CA PRO A 102 -0.69 -21.19 -13.15
C PRO A 102 -1.29 -22.15 -12.13
N LYS A 103 -1.67 -21.64 -10.95
CA LYS A 103 -2.31 -22.42 -9.87
C LYS A 103 -3.81 -22.67 -10.09
N ARG A 104 -4.43 -22.09 -11.13
CA ARG A 104 -5.88 -22.06 -11.37
C ARG A 104 -6.29 -22.67 -12.70
N LYS A 105 -5.51 -23.58 -13.27
CA LYS A 105 -5.75 -24.20 -14.59
C LYS A 105 -6.91 -25.20 -14.65
N ASN A 106 -7.85 -25.17 -13.72
CA ASN A 106 -8.99 -26.08 -13.73
C ASN A 106 -10.23 -25.46 -14.41
N ARG A 107 -11.09 -26.32 -14.97
CA ARG A 107 -12.31 -25.92 -15.68
C ARG A 107 -13.26 -25.03 -14.83
N LEU A 108 -13.27 -25.20 -13.50
CA LEU A 108 -14.13 -24.39 -12.63
C LEU A 108 -13.68 -22.92 -12.61
N TRP A 109 -12.37 -22.68 -12.51
CA TRP A 109 -11.82 -21.31 -12.57
C TRP A 109 -12.12 -20.68 -13.93
N GLN A 110 -11.85 -21.41 -15.01
CA GLN A 110 -12.11 -20.95 -16.37
C GLN A 110 -13.58 -20.58 -16.56
N ASN A 111 -14.51 -21.42 -16.08
CA ASN A 111 -15.95 -21.17 -16.18
C ASN A 111 -16.44 -19.97 -15.34
N CYS A 112 -15.67 -19.45 -14.41
CA CYS A 112 -16.02 -18.24 -13.67
C CYS A 112 -15.78 -16.96 -14.47
N HIS A 113 -14.92 -17.01 -15.48
CA HIS A 113 -14.51 -15.87 -16.30
C HIS A 113 -14.93 -16.09 -17.77
N THR A 114 -15.19 -15.02 -18.49
CA THR A 114 -15.41 -15.04 -19.94
C THR A 114 -14.10 -14.82 -20.70
N HIS A 115 -13.17 -14.08 -20.08
CA HIS A 115 -11.84 -13.80 -20.62
C HIS A 115 -10.80 -14.06 -19.54
N LEU A 116 -9.73 -14.74 -19.91
CA LEU A 116 -8.56 -14.96 -19.06
C LEU A 116 -7.35 -14.29 -19.70
N VAL A 117 -6.66 -13.48 -18.91
CA VAL A 117 -5.46 -12.76 -19.34
C VAL A 117 -4.23 -13.55 -18.91
N ASP A 118 -3.33 -13.78 -19.84
CA ASP A 118 -2.07 -14.47 -19.59
C ASP A 118 -1.18 -13.70 -18.62
N VAL A 119 -0.48 -14.43 -17.74
CA VAL A 119 0.41 -13.89 -16.71
C VAL A 119 1.88 -14.30 -16.89
N THR A 120 2.24 -14.88 -18.03
CA THR A 120 3.61 -15.38 -18.28
C THR A 120 4.68 -14.31 -18.09
N CYS A 121 4.42 -13.07 -18.53
CA CYS A 121 5.34 -11.95 -18.39
C CYS A 121 5.26 -11.24 -17.02
N HIS A 122 4.37 -11.64 -16.11
CA HIS A 122 4.18 -10.93 -14.83
C HIS A 122 5.45 -10.89 -13.97
N ASN A 123 6.34 -11.88 -14.10
CA ASN A 123 7.59 -11.89 -13.35
C ASN A 123 8.58 -10.78 -13.76
N GLU A 124 8.36 -10.12 -14.89
CA GLU A 124 9.18 -9.05 -15.45
C GLU A 124 8.53 -7.67 -15.29
N LEU A 125 7.32 -7.61 -14.74
CA LEU A 125 6.51 -6.39 -14.65
C LEU A 125 6.32 -5.95 -13.21
N HIS A 126 6.29 -4.63 -13.01
CA HIS A 126 5.86 -4.07 -11.75
C HIS A 126 4.38 -4.40 -11.46
N THR A 127 3.99 -4.51 -10.18
CA THR A 127 2.62 -4.86 -9.79
C THR A 127 1.55 -3.92 -10.40
N VAL A 128 1.88 -2.67 -10.68
CA VAL A 128 0.98 -1.74 -11.39
C VAL A 128 0.74 -2.22 -12.82
N GLU A 129 1.79 -2.60 -13.54
CA GLU A 129 1.70 -3.08 -14.92
C GLU A 129 1.01 -4.44 -14.98
N GLN A 130 1.31 -5.33 -14.02
CA GLN A 130 0.58 -6.59 -13.85
C GLN A 130 -0.93 -6.34 -13.69
N ASN A 131 -1.33 -5.38 -12.84
CA ASN A 131 -2.73 -5.05 -12.66
C ASN A 131 -3.36 -4.44 -13.93
N LEU A 132 -2.64 -3.56 -14.62
CA LEU A 132 -3.13 -2.95 -15.86
C LEU A 132 -3.30 -3.95 -17.00
N SER A 133 -2.48 -5.00 -17.05
CA SER A 133 -2.60 -6.03 -18.09
C SER A 133 -3.97 -6.72 -18.11
N ILE A 134 -4.72 -6.71 -16.99
CA ILE A 134 -6.08 -7.24 -16.92
C ILE A 134 -7.04 -6.59 -17.92
N LEU A 135 -6.73 -5.36 -18.37
CA LEU A 135 -7.54 -4.60 -19.31
C LEU A 135 -7.28 -4.96 -20.78
N THR A 136 -6.32 -5.84 -21.07
CA THR A 136 -5.96 -6.26 -22.43
C THR A 136 -7.17 -6.67 -23.29
N PRO A 137 -8.14 -7.46 -22.79
CA PRO A 137 -9.31 -7.84 -23.58
C PRO A 137 -10.26 -6.69 -23.95
N LEU A 138 -10.10 -5.52 -23.30
CA LEU A 138 -10.90 -4.33 -23.57
C LEU A 138 -10.25 -3.37 -24.58
N HIS A 139 -8.99 -3.63 -24.97
CA HIS A 139 -8.22 -2.81 -25.92
C HIS A 139 -8.18 -1.31 -25.57
N LEU A 140 -8.13 -0.97 -24.26
CA LEU A 140 -8.13 0.42 -23.80
C LEU A 140 -6.74 1.03 -23.93
N THR A 141 -6.62 2.09 -24.73
CA THR A 141 -5.39 2.87 -24.94
C THR A 141 -5.72 4.35 -25.13
N PRO A 142 -5.01 5.31 -24.48
CA PRO A 142 -3.92 5.06 -23.51
C PRO A 142 -4.41 4.55 -22.17
N GLN A 143 -3.53 3.87 -21.43
CA GLN A 143 -3.79 3.48 -20.05
C GLN A 143 -3.21 4.51 -19.08
N VAL A 144 -3.92 4.79 -17.99
CA VAL A 144 -3.42 5.62 -16.89
C VAL A 144 -2.54 4.77 -16.00
N SER A 145 -1.26 5.10 -15.91
CA SER A 145 -0.31 4.36 -15.06
C SER A 145 -0.10 4.99 -13.67
N GLN A 146 -0.60 6.20 -13.43
CA GLN A 146 -0.43 6.90 -12.17
C GLN A 146 -1.23 6.24 -11.06
N VAL A 147 -0.55 5.88 -9.96
CA VAL A 147 -1.16 5.45 -8.71
C VAL A 147 -1.65 6.69 -7.96
N THR A 148 -2.86 6.62 -7.41
CA THR A 148 -3.48 7.73 -6.68
C THR A 148 -3.87 7.32 -5.28
N MET A 149 -3.70 8.23 -4.32
CA MET A 149 -4.20 8.12 -2.95
C MET A 149 -5.07 9.33 -2.63
N SER A 150 -6.19 9.13 -1.97
CA SER A 150 -7.13 10.21 -1.61
C SER A 150 -7.50 10.11 -0.14
N TYR A 151 -7.71 11.24 0.47
CA TYR A 151 -8.21 11.39 1.84
C TYR A 151 -9.25 12.52 1.89
N SER A 152 -10.06 12.59 2.95
CA SER A 152 -11.12 13.58 3.09
C SER A 152 -10.59 14.88 3.72
N LEU A 153 -11.39 15.95 3.58
CA LEU A 153 -11.13 17.21 4.30
C LEU A 153 -11.17 17.03 5.83
N GLU A 154 -11.97 16.08 6.33
CA GLU A 154 -11.99 15.72 7.75
C GLU A 154 -10.66 15.09 8.19
N ASP A 155 -10.11 14.16 7.38
CA ASP A 155 -8.81 13.56 7.65
C ASP A 155 -7.71 14.63 7.65
N GLN A 156 -7.75 15.57 6.71
CA GLN A 156 -6.82 16.70 6.64
C GLN A 156 -6.93 17.60 7.89
N SER A 157 -8.13 18.04 8.24
CA SER A 157 -8.35 18.90 9.41
C SER A 157 -7.88 18.24 10.71
N LYS A 158 -8.06 16.91 10.82
CA LYS A 158 -7.59 16.16 11.99
C LYS A 158 -6.06 16.15 12.07
N VAL A 159 -5.37 15.99 10.95
CA VAL A 159 -3.90 16.04 10.88
C VAL A 159 -3.40 17.44 11.20
N GLU A 160 -4.03 18.49 10.67
CA GLU A 160 -3.71 19.89 10.97
C GLU A 160 -3.82 20.19 12.47
N GLN A 161 -4.89 19.71 13.12
CA GLN A 161 -5.04 19.84 14.56
C GLN A 161 -3.90 19.13 15.32
N LEU A 162 -3.56 17.88 14.92
CA LEU A 162 -2.48 17.12 15.56
C LEU A 162 -1.10 17.80 15.42
N LEU A 163 -0.84 18.47 14.30
CA LEU A 163 0.38 19.25 14.07
C LEU A 163 0.37 20.54 14.90
N SER A 164 -0.75 21.26 14.91
CA SER A 164 -0.93 22.48 15.69
C SER A 164 -0.74 22.24 17.18
N ASP A 165 -1.34 21.18 17.73
CA ASP A 165 -1.23 20.80 19.16
C ASP A 165 0.23 20.52 19.57
N ARG A 166 1.11 20.25 18.61
CA ARG A 166 2.55 20.00 18.81
C ARG A 166 3.43 21.17 18.39
N ASN A 167 2.84 22.31 18.02
CA ASN A 167 3.52 23.49 17.50
C ASN A 167 4.38 23.22 16.26
N ILE A 168 3.97 22.26 15.39
CA ILE A 168 4.65 21.94 14.15
C ILE A 168 4.03 22.79 13.03
N ASN A 169 4.67 23.94 12.73
CA ASN A 169 4.14 24.93 11.78
C ASN A 169 4.97 25.03 10.47
N GLY A 170 6.09 24.34 10.38
CA GLY A 170 7.00 24.38 9.22
C GLY A 170 7.09 23.07 8.46
N ASN A 171 8.15 22.96 7.67
CA ASN A 171 8.50 21.72 6.98
C ASN A 171 8.88 20.62 7.98
N PHE A 172 8.48 19.41 7.70
CA PHE A 172 8.81 18.24 8.50
C PHE A 172 9.08 17.01 7.61
N VAL A 173 9.79 16.06 8.19
CA VAL A 173 10.06 14.75 7.58
C VAL A 173 9.22 13.70 8.30
N VAL A 174 8.51 12.88 7.54
CA VAL A 174 7.82 11.70 8.07
C VAL A 174 8.76 10.51 8.00
N VAL A 175 8.97 9.85 9.13
CA VAL A 175 9.78 8.63 9.24
C VAL A 175 8.88 7.45 9.63
N GLN A 176 8.79 6.44 8.76
CA GLN A 176 8.06 5.19 8.99
C GLN A 176 9.04 4.02 9.03
N PRO A 177 9.67 3.72 10.19
CA PRO A 177 10.72 2.70 10.29
C PRO A 177 10.17 1.28 10.39
N THR A 178 8.85 1.13 10.58
CA THR A 178 8.22 -0.14 10.89
C THR A 178 7.57 -0.79 9.68
N SER A 179 7.52 -2.10 9.71
CA SER A 179 6.75 -2.96 8.80
C SER A 179 6.14 -4.12 9.60
N ARG A 180 5.11 -4.74 9.07
CA ARG A 180 4.50 -5.95 9.65
C ARG A 180 5.52 -7.04 9.95
N TRP A 181 6.58 -7.13 9.15
CA TRP A 181 7.65 -8.13 9.25
C TRP A 181 8.96 -7.47 9.63
N LEU A 182 9.55 -7.94 10.73
CA LEU A 182 10.78 -7.37 11.28
C LEU A 182 11.95 -7.44 10.29
N PHE A 183 12.00 -8.46 9.45
CA PHE A 183 13.05 -8.62 8.44
C PHE A 183 13.08 -7.53 7.36
N LYS A 184 12.00 -6.73 7.27
CA LYS A 184 11.92 -5.54 6.42
C LYS A 184 12.21 -4.24 7.17
N CYS A 185 12.54 -4.30 8.45
CA CYS A 185 12.88 -3.13 9.26
C CYS A 185 14.39 -2.97 9.37
N TRP A 186 14.83 -1.72 9.43
CA TRP A 186 16.22 -1.40 9.74
C TRP A 186 16.45 -1.45 11.25
N THR A 187 17.73 -1.47 11.72
CA THR A 187 18.04 -1.42 13.14
C THR A 187 17.62 -0.08 13.76
N ASP A 188 17.20 -0.15 15.02
CA ASP A 188 16.70 1.01 15.76
C ASP A 188 17.78 2.09 15.85
N GLU A 189 19.05 1.67 16.09
CA GLU A 189 20.23 2.52 16.21
C GLU A 189 20.58 3.25 14.91
N LYS A 190 20.48 2.56 13.76
CA LYS A 190 20.76 3.19 12.46
C LYS A 190 19.67 4.19 12.07
N MET A 191 18.42 3.87 12.34
CA MET A 191 17.32 4.80 12.11
C MET A 191 17.46 6.04 13.01
N ALA A 192 17.78 5.85 14.30
CA ALA A 192 18.02 6.95 15.22
C ALA A 192 19.17 7.86 14.77
N LYS A 193 20.26 7.32 14.21
CA LYS A 193 21.36 8.11 13.65
C LYS A 193 20.92 9.00 12.49
N VAL A 194 20.06 8.50 11.60
CA VAL A 194 19.50 9.32 10.51
C VAL A 194 18.64 10.44 11.07
N ILE A 195 17.75 10.13 12.02
CA ILE A 195 16.89 11.12 12.67
C ILE A 195 17.74 12.19 13.36
N THR A 196 18.75 11.80 14.16
CA THR A 196 19.65 12.72 14.87
C THR A 196 20.42 13.61 13.88
N ALA A 197 20.86 13.09 12.73
CA ALA A 197 21.53 13.90 11.72
C ALA A 197 20.60 14.97 11.13
N LEU A 198 19.34 14.64 10.86
CA LEU A 198 18.33 15.59 10.38
C LEU A 198 17.98 16.64 11.45
N GLN A 199 17.85 16.23 12.73
CA GLN A 199 17.61 17.14 13.84
C GLN A 199 18.76 18.16 14.02
N ALA A 200 20.01 17.71 13.84
CA ALA A 200 21.18 18.59 13.91
C ALA A 200 21.18 19.70 12.84
N GLU A 201 20.40 19.51 11.78
CA GLU A 201 20.17 20.48 10.70
C GLU A 201 18.89 21.31 10.92
N GLY A 202 18.26 21.19 12.09
CA GLY A 202 17.04 21.91 12.44
C GLY A 202 15.75 21.31 11.80
N VAL A 203 15.83 20.11 11.22
CA VAL A 203 14.69 19.46 10.58
C VAL A 203 13.79 18.82 11.64
N CYS A 204 12.50 19.16 11.59
CA CYS A 204 11.47 18.50 12.40
C CYS A 204 11.16 17.11 11.85
N VAL A 205 11.18 16.09 12.72
CA VAL A 205 10.93 14.69 12.36
C VAL A 205 9.69 14.17 13.07
N ILE A 206 8.78 13.54 12.31
CA ILE A 206 7.57 12.88 12.82
C ILE A 206 7.67 11.38 12.56
N LEU A 207 7.77 10.60 13.64
CA LEU A 207 7.75 9.14 13.55
C LEU A 207 6.31 8.64 13.50
N THR A 208 6.06 7.68 12.60
CA THR A 208 4.78 7.01 12.43
C THR A 208 4.95 5.49 12.49
N SER A 209 3.90 4.79 12.87
CA SER A 209 3.78 3.32 12.80
C SER A 209 2.32 2.89 12.81
N GLY A 210 2.08 1.61 12.52
CA GLY A 210 0.82 0.96 12.84
C GLY A 210 0.58 0.86 14.36
N PRO A 211 -0.63 0.47 14.78
CA PRO A 211 -1.01 0.39 16.20
C PRO A 211 -0.53 -0.91 16.90
N ALA A 212 0.19 -1.79 16.18
CA ALA A 212 0.67 -3.04 16.77
C ALA A 212 1.68 -2.78 17.88
N GLU A 213 1.56 -3.50 18.99
CA GLU A 213 2.43 -3.32 20.17
C GLU A 213 3.93 -3.45 19.84
N SER A 214 4.28 -4.37 18.94
CA SER A 214 5.66 -4.56 18.49
C SER A 214 6.20 -3.33 17.74
N GLU A 215 5.36 -2.68 16.93
CA GLU A 215 5.73 -1.46 16.21
C GLU A 215 5.86 -0.27 17.18
N LEU A 216 4.91 -0.11 18.10
CA LEU A 216 4.96 0.94 19.14
C LEU A 216 6.21 0.81 20.00
N LYS A 217 6.58 -0.42 20.43
CA LYS A 217 7.83 -0.68 21.15
C LYS A 217 9.07 -0.32 20.34
N MET A 218 9.07 -0.58 19.04
CA MET A 218 10.18 -0.20 18.16
C MET A 218 10.32 1.33 18.09
N ILE A 219 9.22 2.06 17.91
CA ILE A 219 9.22 3.53 17.91
C ILE A 219 9.75 4.07 19.24
N ALA A 220 9.30 3.51 20.37
CA ALA A 220 9.78 3.94 21.69
C ALA A 220 11.30 3.75 21.86
N ARG A 221 11.87 2.64 21.37
CA ARG A 221 13.33 2.42 21.39
C ARG A 221 14.08 3.42 20.51
N ILE A 222 13.58 3.69 19.29
CA ILE A 222 14.19 4.68 18.39
C ILE A 222 14.17 6.06 19.04
N LEU A 223 13.04 6.49 19.62
CA LEU A 223 12.92 7.77 20.30
C LEU A 223 13.87 7.91 21.50
N ALA A 224 14.07 6.83 22.25
CA ALA A 224 15.00 6.82 23.39
C ALA A 224 16.48 7.03 22.97
N LEU A 225 16.79 6.76 21.70
CA LEU A 225 18.14 6.96 21.13
C LEU A 225 18.31 8.33 20.45
N CYS A 226 17.24 9.12 20.31
CA CYS A 226 17.27 10.42 19.67
C CYS A 226 17.25 11.56 20.68
N PRO A 227 17.85 12.74 20.36
CA PRO A 227 17.54 13.98 21.06
C PRO A 227 16.03 14.26 21.08
N GLN A 228 15.52 14.81 22.18
CA GLN A 228 14.07 15.05 22.32
C GLN A 228 13.58 16.30 21.57
N GLU A 229 14.50 17.14 21.12
CA GLU A 229 14.18 18.34 20.35
C GLU A 229 13.87 18.01 18.91
N HIS A 230 12.87 18.66 18.31
CA HIS A 230 12.48 18.51 16.92
C HIS A 230 12.10 17.07 16.49
N VAL A 231 11.74 16.20 17.45
CA VAL A 231 11.21 14.85 17.17
C VAL A 231 9.85 14.66 17.83
N HIS A 232 8.90 14.17 17.06
CA HIS A 232 7.54 13.90 17.51
C HIS A 232 7.11 12.50 17.12
N SER A 233 6.17 11.93 17.87
CA SER A 233 5.59 10.63 17.55
C SER A 233 4.08 10.73 17.34
N LEU A 234 3.63 10.21 16.20
CA LEU A 234 2.23 9.93 15.89
C LEU A 234 2.00 8.42 15.71
N ALA A 235 2.89 7.59 16.24
CA ALA A 235 2.82 6.14 16.14
C ALA A 235 1.49 5.60 16.70
N GLY A 236 0.79 4.81 15.90
CA GLY A 236 -0.50 4.20 16.27
C GLY A 236 -1.69 5.16 16.43
N GLN A 237 -1.51 6.47 16.13
CA GLN A 237 -2.53 7.49 16.34
C GLN A 237 -3.31 7.85 15.07
N LEU A 238 -2.84 7.42 13.90
CA LEU A 238 -3.39 7.80 12.60
C LEU A 238 -4.12 6.64 11.93
N THR A 239 -5.26 6.94 11.33
CA THR A 239 -5.83 6.07 10.28
C THR A 239 -4.95 6.13 9.03
N LEU A 240 -5.14 5.19 8.09
CA LEU A 240 -4.37 5.22 6.84
C LEU A 240 -4.65 6.50 6.01
N ARG A 241 -5.87 7.02 6.05
CA ARG A 241 -6.22 8.28 5.36
C ARG A 241 -5.58 9.50 6.02
N GLN A 242 -5.55 9.55 7.35
CA GLN A 242 -4.84 10.60 8.09
C GLN A 242 -3.33 10.51 7.87
N LEU A 243 -2.76 9.29 7.82
CA LEU A 243 -1.35 9.10 7.46
C LEU A 243 -1.07 9.60 6.04
N ALA A 244 -1.99 9.37 5.07
CA ALA A 244 -1.86 9.92 3.72
C ALA A 244 -1.82 11.45 3.74
N SER A 245 -2.72 12.10 4.48
CA SER A 245 -2.74 13.55 4.63
C SER A 245 -1.44 14.09 5.28
N LEU A 246 -0.90 13.37 6.27
CA LEU A 246 0.37 13.73 6.89
C LEU A 246 1.55 13.62 5.90
N ILE A 247 1.61 12.53 5.14
CA ILE A 247 2.65 12.28 4.13
C ILE A 247 2.59 13.32 3.02
N ASP A 248 1.39 13.67 2.54
CA ASP A 248 1.20 14.66 1.46
C ASP A 248 1.74 16.05 1.83
N ARG A 249 1.73 16.41 3.11
CA ARG A 249 2.27 17.66 3.64
C ARG A 249 3.75 17.60 3.99
N ALA A 250 4.35 16.42 4.03
CA ALA A 250 5.75 16.25 4.40
C ALA A 250 6.69 16.74 3.30
N ALA A 251 7.78 17.39 3.67
CA ALA A 251 8.85 17.73 2.75
C ALA A 251 9.59 16.47 2.24
N LEU A 252 9.64 15.43 3.06
CA LEU A 252 10.29 14.15 2.75
C LEU A 252 9.63 13.01 3.54
N PHE A 253 9.52 11.87 2.92
CA PHE A 253 9.19 10.59 3.57
C PHE A 253 10.43 9.69 3.60
N ILE A 254 10.76 9.13 4.77
CA ILE A 254 11.80 8.10 4.91
C ILE A 254 11.14 6.84 5.48
N GLY A 255 11.26 5.72 4.80
CA GLY A 255 10.63 4.50 5.28
C GLY A 255 11.17 3.22 4.66
N VAL A 256 10.62 2.10 5.12
CA VAL A 256 10.95 0.77 4.65
C VAL A 256 9.91 0.28 3.64
N ASP A 257 10.15 -0.86 3.00
CA ASP A 257 9.19 -1.55 2.12
C ASP A 257 7.89 -1.89 2.88
N SER A 258 6.93 -0.98 2.80
CA SER A 258 5.64 -1.03 3.50
C SER A 258 4.58 -0.17 2.79
N VAL A 259 3.32 -0.28 3.21
CA VAL A 259 2.21 0.48 2.62
C VAL A 259 2.44 2.00 2.61
N PRO A 260 2.93 2.66 3.69
CA PRO A 260 3.19 4.10 3.69
C PRO A 260 4.18 4.57 2.62
N MET A 261 5.17 3.75 2.25
CA MET A 261 6.09 4.05 1.15
C MET A 261 5.33 4.15 -0.20
N HIS A 262 4.39 3.25 -0.47
CA HIS A 262 3.56 3.33 -1.66
C HIS A 262 2.59 4.53 -1.62
N MET A 263 2.14 4.92 -0.43
CA MET A 263 1.33 6.13 -0.25
C MET A 263 2.13 7.38 -0.60
N ALA A 264 3.37 7.50 -0.11
CA ALA A 264 4.27 8.60 -0.43
C ALA A 264 4.53 8.70 -1.96
N ALA A 265 4.77 7.56 -2.62
CA ALA A 265 4.92 7.52 -4.08
C ALA A 265 3.65 7.98 -4.81
N ALA A 266 2.46 7.56 -4.37
CA ALA A 266 1.18 7.95 -4.97
C ALA A 266 0.86 9.44 -4.79
N LEU A 267 1.25 10.02 -3.66
CA LEU A 267 1.10 11.44 -3.32
C LEU A 267 2.19 12.34 -3.93
N LYS A 268 3.21 11.73 -4.56
CA LYS A 268 4.38 12.44 -5.10
C LYS A 268 5.24 13.15 -4.05
N THR A 269 5.09 12.78 -2.79
CA THR A 269 5.97 13.23 -1.72
C THR A 269 7.38 12.68 -1.99
N PRO A 270 8.44 13.52 -1.99
CA PRO A 270 9.81 13.04 -2.10
C PRO A 270 10.09 11.93 -1.08
N LEU A 271 10.80 10.88 -1.47
CA LEU A 271 11.00 9.75 -0.56
C LEU A 271 12.38 9.12 -0.62
N VAL A 272 12.81 8.59 0.51
CA VAL A 272 13.91 7.62 0.65
C VAL A 272 13.32 6.31 1.14
N ALA A 273 13.39 5.26 0.30
CA ALA A 273 12.84 3.95 0.61
C ALA A 273 13.95 2.93 0.83
N LEU A 274 13.95 2.25 1.98
CA LEU A 274 14.90 1.20 2.31
C LEU A 274 14.30 -0.16 1.98
N PHE A 275 15.01 -0.93 1.16
CA PHE A 275 14.59 -2.25 0.72
C PHE A 275 15.58 -3.34 1.17
N GLY A 276 15.03 -4.40 1.69
CA GLY A 276 15.71 -5.65 1.98
C GLY A 276 15.48 -6.71 0.89
N PRO A 277 15.16 -7.95 1.26
CA PRO A 277 15.00 -9.09 0.35
C PRO A 277 13.65 -9.13 -0.37
N SER A 278 13.03 -8.00 -0.63
CA SER A 278 11.83 -7.91 -1.46
C SER A 278 12.18 -7.80 -2.94
N LYS A 279 11.33 -8.33 -3.81
CA LYS A 279 11.49 -8.21 -5.28
C LYS A 279 11.23 -6.76 -5.70
N LEU A 280 12.30 -5.99 -5.93
CA LEU A 280 12.22 -4.59 -6.34
C LEU A 280 11.37 -4.39 -7.60
N ILE A 281 11.49 -5.29 -8.58
CA ILE A 281 10.71 -5.21 -9.82
C ILE A 281 9.21 -5.17 -9.54
N PHE A 282 8.72 -5.83 -8.48
CA PHE A 282 7.30 -5.88 -8.15
C PHE A 282 6.84 -4.74 -7.24
N TRP A 283 7.71 -4.33 -6.30
CA TRP A 283 7.31 -3.55 -5.14
C TRP A 283 8.06 -2.24 -4.95
N SER A 284 8.96 -1.85 -5.87
CA SER A 284 9.58 -0.52 -5.79
C SER A 284 8.50 0.58 -5.79
N PRO A 285 8.75 1.74 -5.18
CA PRO A 285 7.77 2.84 -5.19
C PRO A 285 7.54 3.32 -6.62
N TRP A 286 6.31 3.16 -7.10
CA TRP A 286 5.95 3.37 -8.50
C TRP A 286 5.99 4.85 -8.88
N GLN A 287 6.80 5.19 -9.91
CA GLN A 287 6.97 6.55 -10.42
C GLN A 287 7.25 7.59 -9.32
N ALA A 288 7.95 7.17 -8.26
CA ALA A 288 8.25 8.02 -7.13
C ALA A 288 9.30 9.09 -7.46
N VAL A 289 9.20 10.22 -6.77
CA VAL A 289 10.27 11.22 -6.71
C VAL A 289 11.16 10.84 -5.52
N GLY A 290 12.39 10.37 -5.77
CA GLY A 290 13.26 10.01 -4.66
C GLY A 290 14.24 8.88 -4.95
N GLN A 291 14.68 8.22 -3.89
CA GLN A 291 15.72 7.20 -3.97
C GLN A 291 15.33 5.92 -3.25
N VAL A 292 15.56 4.78 -3.89
CA VAL A 292 15.52 3.45 -3.27
C VAL A 292 16.93 3.04 -2.90
N ILE A 293 17.15 2.69 -1.62
CA ILE A 293 18.41 2.16 -1.11
C ILE A 293 18.20 0.68 -0.79
N TRP A 294 18.82 -0.17 -1.59
CA TRP A 294 18.61 -1.62 -1.52
C TRP A 294 19.76 -2.33 -0.82
N ALA A 295 19.44 -3.13 0.19
CA ALA A 295 20.44 -3.90 0.95
C ALA A 295 21.25 -4.87 0.08
N GLY A 296 20.69 -5.31 -1.06
CA GLY A 296 21.40 -6.15 -2.02
C GLY A 296 22.62 -5.50 -2.69
N ASN A 297 22.76 -4.17 -2.60
CA ASN A 297 23.98 -3.47 -3.02
C ASN A 297 25.14 -3.62 -2.03
N TYR A 298 24.85 -4.09 -0.81
CA TYR A 298 25.82 -4.18 0.30
C TYR A 298 26.04 -5.60 0.78
N CYS A 299 25.11 -6.51 0.56
CA CYS A 299 25.23 -7.91 0.94
C CYS A 299 24.42 -8.84 0.01
N LYS A 300 24.73 -10.15 0.05
CA LYS A 300 23.88 -11.15 -0.58
C LYS A 300 22.62 -11.37 0.23
N LEU A 301 21.47 -11.16 -0.37
CA LEU A 301 20.16 -11.35 0.27
C LEU A 301 19.63 -12.78 0.01
N PRO A 302 18.82 -13.32 0.92
CA PRO A 302 18.09 -14.56 0.69
C PRO A 302 17.00 -14.38 -0.38
N ASP A 303 16.53 -15.50 -0.93
CA ASP A 303 15.34 -15.49 -1.79
C ASP A 303 14.12 -15.02 -0.98
N PRO A 304 13.40 -13.97 -1.43
CA PRO A 304 12.21 -13.47 -0.75
C PRO A 304 11.16 -14.53 -0.45
N ASP A 305 11.00 -15.50 -1.35
CA ASP A 305 9.98 -16.56 -1.24
C ASP A 305 10.38 -17.66 -0.23
N ALA A 306 11.67 -17.71 0.19
CA ALA A 306 12.20 -18.66 1.17
C ALA A 306 12.30 -18.10 2.59
N ILE A 307 11.97 -16.82 2.81
CA ILE A 307 12.14 -16.19 4.13
C ILE A 307 11.05 -16.64 5.10
N ASN A 308 11.50 -17.09 6.28
CA ASN A 308 10.59 -17.23 7.42
C ASN A 308 10.15 -15.84 7.90
N THR A 309 8.86 -15.53 7.74
CA THR A 309 8.30 -14.22 8.13
C THR A 309 8.33 -13.94 9.64
N HIS A 310 8.62 -14.93 10.46
CA HIS A 310 8.80 -14.82 11.92
C HIS A 310 10.27 -14.69 12.34
N THR A 311 11.21 -14.55 11.40
CA THR A 311 12.62 -14.35 11.73
C THR A 311 12.84 -13.05 12.51
N ALA A 312 13.81 -13.06 13.40
CA ALA A 312 14.29 -11.87 14.09
C ALA A 312 15.38 -11.11 13.30
N GLU A 313 15.86 -11.68 12.19
CA GLU A 313 16.89 -11.05 11.35
C GLU A 313 16.33 -9.78 10.69
N ARG A 314 17.20 -8.77 10.56
CA ARG A 314 16.90 -7.50 9.89
C ARG A 314 17.83 -7.35 8.69
N TYR A 315 17.39 -7.78 7.51
CA TYR A 315 18.23 -7.77 6.32
C TYR A 315 18.59 -6.36 5.81
N LEU A 316 17.87 -5.34 6.27
CA LEU A 316 18.21 -3.94 5.99
C LEU A 316 19.46 -3.50 6.72
N ASP A 317 19.93 -4.26 7.73
CA ASP A 317 21.10 -3.88 8.52
C ASP A 317 22.40 -3.78 7.70
N ALA A 318 22.46 -4.42 6.55
CA ALA A 318 23.56 -4.23 5.62
C ALA A 318 23.67 -2.80 5.06
N ILE A 319 22.59 -2.02 5.04
CA ILE A 319 22.57 -0.65 4.53
C ILE A 319 23.36 0.25 5.50
N PRO A 320 24.40 0.98 5.05
CA PRO A 320 25.07 1.98 5.85
C PRO A 320 24.18 3.20 6.13
N VAL A 321 24.45 3.94 7.20
CA VAL A 321 23.69 5.14 7.58
C VAL A 321 23.91 6.30 6.60
N GLN A 322 25.17 6.51 6.20
CA GLN A 322 25.55 7.69 5.42
C GLN A 322 24.81 7.85 4.09
N PRO A 323 24.63 6.80 3.26
CA PRO A 323 23.83 6.89 2.03
C PRO A 323 22.39 7.34 2.25
N VAL A 324 21.79 7.01 3.42
CA VAL A 324 20.42 7.41 3.76
C VAL A 324 20.36 8.89 4.10
N ILE A 325 21.35 9.38 4.88
CA ILE A 325 21.48 10.81 5.21
C ILE A 325 21.69 11.63 3.94
N ASP A 326 22.62 11.20 3.07
CA ASP A 326 22.94 11.92 1.84
C ASP A 326 21.74 11.98 0.87
N ALA A 327 20.99 10.88 0.76
CA ALA A 327 19.77 10.85 0.00
C ALA A 327 18.68 11.77 0.58
N ALA A 328 18.53 11.82 1.90
CA ALA A 328 17.58 12.71 2.56
C ALA A 328 17.95 14.17 2.34
N ARG A 329 19.22 14.56 2.52
CA ARG A 329 19.72 15.92 2.28
C ARG A 329 19.51 16.40 0.86
N LYS A 330 19.71 15.51 -0.11
CA LYS A 330 19.54 15.83 -1.53
C LYS A 330 18.08 16.12 -1.91
N LEU A 331 17.12 15.55 -1.16
CA LEU A 331 15.69 15.64 -1.45
C LEU A 331 14.98 16.70 -0.61
N LEU A 332 15.58 17.12 0.48
CA LEU A 332 15.07 18.24 1.28
C LEU A 332 15.26 19.56 0.52
N PRO A 333 14.29 20.50 0.66
CA PRO A 333 14.35 21.83 0.01
C PRO A 333 15.46 22.72 0.55
#